data_2a54139fcef8ae43d81727f15464c6ed
#
_entry.id   2a54139fcef8ae43d81727f15464c6ed
#
_cell.length_a   1.000
_cell.length_b   1.000
_cell.length_c   1.000
_cell.angle_alpha   90.00
_cell.angle_beta   90.00
_cell.angle_gamma   90.00
#
_symmetry.space_group_name_H-M   'P 1'
#
loop_
_entity.id
_entity.type
_entity.pdbx_description
1 polymer ?
#
loop_
_entity_poly.entity_id
_entity_poly.type
_entity_poly.pdbx_seq_one_letter_code
_entity_poly.pdbx_strand_id
1 'polypeptide(L)'
;MSDYVDLYQIHRMDQSTPIAVTLEALHDVVKAGKARYLGASSMHAWEFSKVLHLQRQHGWARFVSMQDHYNLLAREEEREMLPLCADEGIGTIVWSPLARGRLARESDAATHRASRDPFADML
;
A
#
# COMPACT_ATOMS: atom_id res chain seq x y z
N MET A 1 -10.26 18.35 16.47
CA MET A 1 -9.87 16.92 16.53
C MET A 1 -10.89 16.19 15.67
N SER A 2 -10.49 15.31 14.74
CA SER A 2 -11.44 14.57 13.90
C SER A 2 -11.83 13.27 14.61
N ASP A 3 -13.10 12.89 14.54
CA ASP A 3 -13.62 11.65 15.16
C ASP A 3 -13.45 10.44 14.21
N TYR A 4 -13.03 10.68 12.95
CA TYR A 4 -12.81 9.67 11.93
C TYR A 4 -11.66 10.04 11.02
N VAL A 5 -11.21 9.06 10.22
CA VAL A 5 -10.28 9.25 9.09
C VAL A 5 -10.97 8.88 7.79
N ASP A 6 -10.61 9.55 6.68
CA ASP A 6 -11.18 9.20 5.37
C ASP A 6 -10.61 7.89 4.84
N LEU A 7 -9.30 7.69 4.93
CA LEU A 7 -8.62 6.48 4.54
C LEU A 7 -7.80 5.92 5.71
N TYR A 8 -8.15 4.73 6.17
CA TYR A 8 -7.37 3.98 7.15
C TYR A 8 -6.54 2.93 6.41
N GLN A 9 -5.23 3.14 6.36
CA GLN A 9 -4.32 2.34 5.57
C GLN A 9 -3.45 1.45 6.45
N ILE A 10 -3.48 0.14 6.21
CA ILE A 10 -2.54 -0.79 6.84
C ILE A 10 -1.16 -0.66 6.16
N HIS A 11 -0.10 -0.69 6.96
CA HIS A 11 1.27 -0.59 6.45
C HIS A 11 1.76 -1.93 5.88
N ARG A 12 1.47 -3.04 6.58
CA ARG A 12 1.83 -4.41 6.18
C ARG A 12 0.79 -5.38 6.75
N MET A 13 0.65 -6.52 6.10
CA MET A 13 -0.07 -7.65 6.70
C MET A 13 0.76 -8.29 7.80
N ASP A 14 0.13 -8.56 8.93
CA ASP A 14 0.75 -9.35 9.99
C ASP A 14 0.67 -10.83 9.64
N GLN A 15 1.82 -11.46 9.48
CA GLN A 15 1.93 -12.88 9.12
C GLN A 15 1.62 -13.83 10.30
N SER A 16 1.58 -13.32 11.53
CA SER A 16 1.27 -14.10 12.73
C SER A 16 -0.24 -14.15 13.03
N THR A 17 -1.01 -13.23 12.47
CA THR A 17 -2.47 -13.15 12.65
C THR A 17 -3.18 -13.75 11.42
N PRO A 18 -4.17 -14.63 11.59
CA PRO A 18 -4.97 -15.11 10.46
C PRO A 18 -5.61 -13.94 9.70
N ILE A 19 -5.48 -13.95 8.37
CA ILE A 19 -5.95 -12.87 7.50
C ILE A 19 -7.42 -12.48 7.79
N ALA A 20 -8.31 -13.47 7.99
CA ALA A 20 -9.72 -13.23 8.25
C ALA A 20 -9.94 -12.39 9.53
N VAL A 21 -9.18 -12.63 10.59
CA VAL A 21 -9.27 -11.86 11.85
C VAL A 21 -8.90 -10.40 11.62
N THR A 22 -7.82 -10.15 10.87
CA THR A 22 -7.43 -8.78 10.51
C THR A 22 -8.50 -8.07 9.69
N LEU A 23 -9.07 -8.77 8.69
CA LEU A 23 -10.08 -8.17 7.80
C LEU A 23 -11.40 -7.89 8.51
N GLU A 24 -11.82 -8.76 9.43
CA GLU A 24 -13.01 -8.55 10.27
C GLU A 24 -12.81 -7.33 11.17
N ALA A 25 -11.68 -7.21 11.86
CA ALA A 25 -11.36 -6.06 12.69
C ALA A 25 -11.34 -4.74 11.89
N LEU A 26 -10.81 -4.75 10.67
CA LEU A 26 -10.83 -3.59 9.78
C LEU A 26 -12.27 -3.24 9.34
N HIS A 27 -13.10 -4.24 9.06
CA HIS A 27 -14.53 -4.04 8.77
C HIS A 27 -15.23 -3.36 9.94
N ASP A 28 -14.97 -3.80 11.18
CA ASP A 28 -15.56 -3.22 12.38
C ASP A 28 -15.13 -1.77 12.59
N VAL A 29 -13.91 -1.39 12.25
CA VAL A 29 -13.46 0.01 12.28
C VAL A 29 -14.29 0.89 11.33
N VAL A 30 -14.60 0.39 10.13
CA VAL A 30 -15.46 1.09 9.15
C VAL A 30 -16.90 1.13 9.65
N LYS A 31 -17.43 0.01 10.13
CA LYS A 31 -18.80 -0.09 10.68
C LYS A 31 -19.02 0.82 11.88
N ALA A 32 -18.00 1.00 12.72
CA ALA A 32 -18.01 1.93 13.85
C ALA A 32 -17.90 3.41 13.42
N GLY A 33 -17.78 3.71 12.11
CA GLY A 33 -17.66 5.07 11.59
C GLY A 33 -16.32 5.75 11.88
N LYS A 34 -15.29 5.00 12.30
CA LYS A 34 -13.96 5.53 12.60
C LYS A 34 -13.08 5.68 11.35
N ALA A 35 -13.40 4.96 10.30
CA ALA A 35 -12.80 5.10 8.97
C ALA A 35 -13.89 5.04 7.91
N ARG A 36 -13.73 5.81 6.82
CA ARG A 36 -14.63 5.74 5.67
C ARG A 36 -14.21 4.66 4.69
N TYR A 37 -12.92 4.58 4.42
CA TYR A 37 -12.33 3.66 3.46
C TYR A 37 -11.11 2.97 4.06
N LEU A 38 -10.80 1.79 3.51
CA LEU A 38 -9.61 1.02 3.85
C LEU A 38 -8.60 1.07 2.71
N GLY A 39 -7.33 1.21 3.05
CA GLY A 39 -6.19 1.08 2.13
C GLY A 39 -5.23 0.01 2.57
N ALA A 40 -4.54 -0.59 1.61
CA ALA A 40 -3.47 -1.55 1.84
C ALA A 40 -2.13 -0.98 1.37
N SER A 41 -1.02 -1.59 1.75
CA SER A 41 0.31 -1.23 1.27
C SER A 41 1.21 -2.45 1.18
N SER A 42 2.00 -2.49 0.13
CA SER A 42 3.14 -3.39 -0.13
C SER A 42 2.97 -4.81 0.38
N MET A 43 2.31 -5.64 -0.38
CA MET A 43 2.15 -7.08 -0.17
C MET A 43 2.25 -7.80 -1.52
N HIS A 44 2.34 -9.11 -1.53
CA HIS A 44 2.31 -9.85 -2.78
C HIS A 44 0.93 -9.79 -3.45
N ALA A 45 0.88 -9.72 -4.78
CA ALA A 45 -0.38 -9.66 -5.51
C ALA A 45 -1.31 -10.85 -5.22
N TRP A 46 -0.76 -12.07 -5.03
CA TRP A 46 -1.55 -13.23 -4.64
C TRP A 46 -2.18 -13.08 -3.24
N GLU A 47 -1.46 -12.46 -2.28
CA GLU A 47 -2.00 -12.17 -0.95
C GLU A 47 -3.14 -11.16 -1.04
N PHE A 48 -2.93 -10.08 -1.81
CA PHE A 48 -3.95 -9.06 -2.01
C PHE A 48 -5.19 -9.61 -2.71
N SER A 49 -5.03 -10.43 -3.74
CA SER A 49 -6.14 -11.14 -4.39
C SER A 49 -6.94 -11.99 -3.39
N LYS A 50 -6.24 -12.76 -2.53
CA LYS A 50 -6.87 -13.54 -1.47
C LYS A 50 -7.63 -12.68 -0.48
N VAL A 51 -7.06 -11.56 -0.07
CA VAL A 51 -7.70 -10.56 0.82
C VAL A 51 -8.99 -10.04 0.20
N LEU A 52 -8.96 -9.59 -1.05
CA LEU A 52 -10.12 -9.07 -1.77
C LEU A 52 -11.22 -10.13 -1.94
N HIS A 53 -10.83 -11.39 -2.19
CA HIS A 53 -11.76 -12.51 -2.25
C HIS A 53 -12.47 -12.72 -0.92
N LEU A 54 -11.74 -12.77 0.21
CA LEU A 54 -12.31 -12.92 1.54
C LEU A 54 -13.25 -11.77 1.91
N GLN A 55 -12.87 -10.52 1.62
CA GLN A 55 -13.74 -9.38 1.85
C GLN A 55 -15.05 -9.49 1.09
N ARG A 56 -15.04 -9.94 -0.17
CA ARG A 56 -16.27 -10.20 -0.95
C ARG A 56 -17.09 -11.34 -0.38
N GLN A 57 -16.45 -12.45 -0.04
CA GLN A 57 -17.12 -13.64 0.48
C GLN A 57 -17.88 -13.36 1.78
N HIS A 58 -17.30 -12.54 2.66
CA HIS A 58 -17.89 -12.21 3.95
C HIS A 58 -18.72 -10.90 3.98
N GLY A 59 -18.78 -10.18 2.86
CA GLY A 59 -19.46 -8.88 2.80
C GLY A 59 -18.76 -7.79 3.63
N TRP A 60 -17.46 -7.93 3.86
CA TRP A 60 -16.66 -6.95 4.62
C TRP A 60 -16.32 -5.71 3.79
N ALA A 61 -15.98 -4.62 4.48
CA ALA A 61 -15.48 -3.40 3.85
C ALA A 61 -14.23 -3.73 2.99
N ARG A 62 -14.26 -3.33 1.72
CA ARG A 62 -13.18 -3.61 0.78
C ARG A 62 -12.06 -2.58 0.87
N PHE A 63 -10.85 -2.99 0.58
CA PHE A 63 -9.78 -2.06 0.26
C PHE A 63 -10.10 -1.31 -1.04
N VAL A 64 -9.87 0.01 -1.03
CA VAL A 64 -10.09 0.89 -2.19
C VAL A 64 -8.79 1.42 -2.77
N SER A 65 -7.68 1.24 -2.05
CA SER A 65 -6.35 1.67 -2.50
C SER A 65 -5.26 0.69 -2.10
N MET A 66 -4.21 0.66 -2.92
CA MET A 66 -2.94 -0.03 -2.66
C MET A 66 -1.81 0.99 -2.76
N GLN A 67 -0.94 1.05 -1.75
CA GLN A 67 0.24 1.90 -1.78
C GLN A 67 1.50 1.06 -1.95
N ASP A 68 2.23 1.29 -3.04
CA ASP A 68 3.39 0.51 -3.43
C ASP A 68 4.64 1.36 -3.66
N HIS A 69 5.79 0.70 -3.63
CA HIS A 69 7.05 1.28 -4.09
C HIS A 69 7.06 1.29 -5.62
N TYR A 70 6.86 2.45 -6.20
CA TYR A 70 6.83 2.55 -7.66
C TYR A 70 7.43 3.86 -8.15
N ASN A 71 8.37 3.74 -9.09
CA ASN A 71 9.01 4.85 -9.80
C ASN A 71 9.71 4.30 -11.05
N LEU A 72 10.35 5.15 -11.84
CA LEU A 72 11.03 4.75 -13.09
C LEU A 72 12.20 3.77 -12.89
N LEU A 73 12.76 3.67 -11.68
CA LEU A 73 13.85 2.74 -11.33
C LEU A 73 13.34 1.46 -10.67
N ALA A 74 12.15 1.48 -10.05
CA ALA A 74 11.52 0.35 -9.35
C ALA A 74 10.15 0.09 -9.97
N ARG A 75 10.06 -0.87 -10.89
CA ARG A 75 8.88 -1.15 -11.71
C ARG A 75 8.32 -2.56 -11.51
N GLU A 76 8.69 -3.23 -10.41
CA GLU A 76 8.27 -4.60 -10.14
C GLU A 76 6.74 -4.75 -10.08
N GLU A 77 6.05 -3.73 -9.55
CA GLU A 77 4.59 -3.76 -9.38
C GLU A 77 3.81 -3.78 -10.71
N GLU A 78 4.46 -3.46 -11.82
CA GLU A 78 3.85 -3.56 -13.16
C GLU A 78 3.57 -5.01 -13.58
N ARG A 79 4.23 -5.99 -12.95
CA ARG A 79 4.09 -7.40 -13.31
C ARG A 79 2.72 -7.95 -12.91
N GLU A 80 2.30 -7.70 -11.68
CA GLU A 80 1.09 -8.30 -11.12
C GLU A 80 0.22 -7.33 -10.34
N MET A 81 0.79 -6.52 -9.42
CA MET A 81 -0.01 -5.70 -8.51
C MET A 81 -0.79 -4.61 -9.24
N LEU A 82 -0.16 -3.84 -10.13
CA LEU A 82 -0.86 -2.80 -10.88
C LEU A 82 -1.94 -3.36 -11.81
N PRO A 83 -1.70 -4.46 -12.57
CA PRO A 83 -2.77 -5.15 -13.30
C PRO A 83 -3.92 -5.62 -12.42
N LEU A 84 -3.62 -6.23 -11.26
CA LEU A 84 -4.65 -6.65 -10.30
C LEU A 84 -5.47 -5.47 -9.79
N CYS A 85 -4.82 -4.37 -9.41
CA CYS A 85 -5.51 -3.17 -8.96
C CYS A 85 -6.43 -2.59 -10.05
N ALA A 86 -5.97 -2.57 -11.30
CA ALA A 86 -6.77 -2.12 -12.44
C ALA A 86 -7.99 -3.01 -12.67
N ASP A 87 -7.83 -4.34 -12.64
CA ASP A 87 -8.91 -5.30 -12.80
C ASP A 87 -9.96 -5.20 -11.67
N GLU A 88 -9.50 -5.00 -10.45
CA GLU A 88 -10.36 -4.91 -9.26
C GLU A 88 -10.93 -3.49 -9.00
N GLY A 89 -10.58 -2.49 -9.82
CA GLY A 89 -11.01 -1.11 -9.66
C GLY A 89 -10.45 -0.43 -8.40
N ILE A 90 -9.22 -0.78 -8.01
CA ILE A 90 -8.53 -0.28 -6.83
C ILE A 90 -7.57 0.83 -7.24
N GLY A 91 -7.62 1.97 -6.54
CA GLY A 91 -6.69 3.07 -6.76
C GLY A 91 -5.28 2.75 -6.29
N THR A 92 -4.27 3.21 -7.03
CA THR A 92 -2.86 3.05 -6.65
C THR A 92 -2.28 4.35 -6.11
N ILE A 93 -1.56 4.26 -5.01
CA ILE A 93 -0.78 5.34 -4.40
C ILE A 93 0.66 4.89 -4.43
N VAL A 94 1.60 5.80 -4.69
CA VAL A 94 3.00 5.43 -4.78
C VAL A 94 3.84 6.11 -3.69
N TRP A 95 4.77 5.36 -3.12
CA TRP A 95 5.79 5.94 -2.26
C TRP A 95 7.14 5.96 -2.98
N SER A 96 7.98 6.92 -2.62
CA SER A 96 9.26 7.21 -3.29
C SER A 96 9.15 7.44 -4.82
N PRO A 97 8.20 8.25 -5.33
CA PRO A 97 8.03 8.44 -6.78
C PRO A 97 9.26 9.07 -7.45
N LEU A 98 10.09 9.80 -6.70
CA LEU A 98 11.34 10.39 -7.19
C LEU A 98 12.58 9.56 -6.81
N ALA A 99 12.41 8.28 -6.45
CA ALA A 99 13.49 7.38 -6.05
C ALA A 99 14.46 8.06 -5.05
N ARG A 100 13.89 8.65 -3.97
CA ARG A 100 14.63 9.36 -2.92
C ARG A 100 15.48 10.53 -3.46
N GLY A 101 15.09 11.10 -4.58
CA GLY A 101 15.73 12.22 -5.27
C GLY A 101 16.68 11.82 -6.40
N ARG A 102 16.88 10.52 -6.67
CA ARG A 102 17.70 10.06 -7.81
C ARG A 102 17.09 10.45 -9.15
N LEU A 103 15.79 10.53 -9.26
CA LEU A 103 15.08 10.94 -10.48
C LEU A 103 14.88 12.47 -10.59
N ALA A 104 15.28 13.24 -9.58
CA ALA A 104 15.08 14.69 -9.55
C ALA A 104 16.37 15.50 -9.71
N ARG A 105 17.52 14.86 -9.91
CA ARG A 105 18.84 15.52 -10.01
C ARG A 105 19.82 14.67 -10.82
N GLU A 106 20.95 15.28 -11.17
CA GLU A 106 22.09 14.57 -11.75
C GLU A 106 22.65 13.55 -10.75
N SER A 107 23.13 12.41 -11.27
CA SER A 107 23.52 11.23 -10.48
C SER A 107 24.71 11.48 -9.55
N ASP A 108 25.58 12.44 -9.88
CA ASP A 108 26.79 12.81 -9.16
C ASP A 108 26.62 13.97 -8.16
N ALA A 109 25.41 14.54 -8.10
CA ALA A 109 25.11 15.61 -7.16
C ALA A 109 25.21 15.14 -5.70
N ALA A 110 26.31 15.49 -5.03
CA ALA A 110 26.48 15.24 -3.60
C ALA A 110 25.46 16.05 -2.79
N THR A 111 24.61 15.37 -2.05
CA THR A 111 23.67 16.01 -1.14
C THR A 111 23.82 15.47 0.27
N HIS A 112 23.51 16.30 1.25
CA HIS A 112 23.51 15.91 2.65
C HIS A 112 22.61 14.68 2.93
N ARG A 113 21.51 14.54 2.18
CA ARG A 113 20.63 13.38 2.28
C ARG A 113 21.28 12.12 1.71
N ALA A 114 21.93 12.22 0.54
CA ALA A 114 22.57 11.08 -0.11
C ALA A 114 23.67 10.45 0.74
N SER A 115 24.41 11.27 1.52
CA SER A 115 25.49 10.81 2.40
C SER A 115 25.01 10.16 3.71
N ARG A 116 23.71 10.26 4.03
CA ARG A 116 23.13 9.79 5.31
C ARG A 116 21.92 8.91 5.15
N ASP A 117 21.53 8.58 3.93
CA ASP A 117 20.37 7.72 3.68
C ASP A 117 20.73 6.24 3.97
N PRO A 118 20.21 5.65 5.07
CA PRO A 118 20.50 4.25 5.42
C PRO A 118 19.90 3.24 4.43
N PHE A 119 19.07 3.70 3.50
CA PHE A 119 18.38 2.88 2.51
C PHE A 119 18.85 3.17 1.08
N ALA A 120 20.00 3.84 0.92
CA ALA A 120 20.54 4.22 -0.40
C ALA A 120 20.71 3.01 -1.34
N ASP A 121 21.01 1.83 -0.78
CA ASP A 121 21.28 0.60 -1.53
C ASP A 121 20.02 -0.25 -1.80
N MET A 122 18.83 0.19 -1.36
CA MET A 122 17.55 -0.50 -1.59
C MET A 122 16.82 -0.05 -2.86
N LEU A 123 17.48 0.76 -3.69
CA LEU A 123 16.90 1.32 -4.92
C LEU A 123 17.72 0.94 -6.14
#